data_e30bbcece549da23c14a4707efa64d9a
#
_entry.id   e30bbcece549da23c14a4707efa64d9a
#
_cell.length_a   1.000
_cell.length_b   1.000
_cell.length_c   1.000
_cell.angle_alpha   90.00
_cell.angle_beta   90.00
_cell.angle_gamma   90.00
#
_symmetry.space_group_name_H-M   'P 1'
#
loop_
_entity.id
_entity.type
_entity.pdbx_description
1 polymer ?
#
loop_
_entity_poly.entity_id
_entity_poly.type
_entity_poly.pdbx_seq_one_letter_code
_entity_poly.pdbx_strand_id
1 'polypeptide(L)'
;MSIYGMKDAADLILVNKATGLVDLYIDYANATTSEWTSESVYATKKGANAIRWDGSRSGTLTVDTELFDFNLLTMVMGAEVTDGQTDIMQRAQGTLDSTRTISLGSGLNIDPATISVVKTKGANDPEHDGVPLFNASAAQNNLPRQVVGLAVTYNDTTARVDFSAVDGATAYEVYRDGSKIAETELNQYTDTGLTPATEYKYVVAAKNAYGTGAQSAAVTLTTSAEGEKTTTTATSTSQERIAAADNVGQVATPEDGEVTYTYSAGNITLSENSVPGDTYAIYYLEKANGRTISIKSDKFAGSYEIFATAQIREQETGRDELVQIHYFNAKPQSNFTLTQDATAPASLSIVFDLLPSGNDLAEFKVVK
;
A
#
# COMPACT_ATOMS: atom_id res chain seq x y z
N MET A 1 -7.87 54.00 25.55
CA MET A 1 -7.89 52.87 24.57
C MET A 1 -7.17 51.73 25.30
N SER A 2 -7.87 50.67 25.62
CA SER A 2 -7.26 49.53 26.34
C SER A 2 -6.29 48.79 25.44
N ILE A 3 -5.12 48.49 25.98
CA ILE A 3 -4.07 47.67 25.32
C ILE A 3 -4.08 46.27 25.93
N TYR A 4 -4.13 45.27 25.10
CA TYR A 4 -4.20 43.87 25.52
C TYR A 4 -2.98 43.08 25.04
N GLY A 5 -2.50 42.19 25.87
CA GLY A 5 -1.57 41.13 25.51
C GLY A 5 -2.33 39.80 25.40
N MET A 6 -2.08 39.02 24.37
CA MET A 6 -2.63 37.70 24.19
C MET A 6 -1.58 36.66 24.62
N LYS A 7 -1.98 35.67 25.39
CA LYS A 7 -1.16 34.58 25.87
C LYS A 7 -1.90 33.25 25.64
N ASP A 8 -1.15 32.20 25.41
CA ASP A 8 -1.56 30.83 25.14
C ASP A 8 -2.04 30.54 23.71
N ALA A 9 -1.91 29.28 23.33
CA ALA A 9 -2.57 28.73 22.16
C ALA A 9 -4.08 28.69 22.41
N ALA A 10 -4.87 28.90 21.40
CA ALA A 10 -6.31 28.89 21.53
C ALA A 10 -6.86 27.46 21.64
N ASP A 11 -7.84 27.26 22.52
CA ASP A 11 -8.71 26.08 22.45
C ASP A 11 -9.63 26.21 21.23
N LEU A 12 -9.72 25.13 20.47
CA LEU A 12 -10.47 25.16 19.19
C LEU A 12 -11.67 24.22 19.25
N ILE A 13 -12.83 24.73 18.87
CA ILE A 13 -14.04 23.95 18.61
C ILE A 13 -14.31 23.97 17.12
N LEU A 14 -14.34 22.80 16.50
CA LEU A 14 -14.59 22.65 15.08
C LEU A 14 -15.99 22.09 14.84
N VAL A 15 -16.81 22.89 14.18
CA VAL A 15 -18.19 22.56 13.82
C VAL A 15 -18.26 22.28 12.33
N ASN A 16 -18.70 21.10 11.97
CA ASN A 16 -18.85 20.69 10.59
C ASN A 16 -19.98 21.46 9.91
N LYS A 17 -19.67 22.18 8.83
CA LYS A 17 -20.65 23.01 8.12
C LYS A 17 -21.77 22.22 7.44
N ALA A 18 -21.53 20.97 7.08
CA ALA A 18 -22.53 20.13 6.43
C ALA A 18 -23.55 19.57 7.41
N THR A 19 -23.13 19.25 8.64
CA THR A 19 -23.98 18.63 9.67
C THR A 19 -24.46 19.62 10.74
N GLY A 20 -23.73 20.69 10.97
CA GLY A 20 -23.94 21.63 12.07
C GLY A 20 -23.55 21.07 13.44
N LEU A 21 -22.85 19.92 13.49
CA LEU A 21 -22.42 19.28 14.72
C LEU A 21 -20.96 19.56 15.01
N VAL A 22 -20.59 19.53 16.30
CA VAL A 22 -19.20 19.57 16.73
C VAL A 22 -18.53 18.26 16.39
N ASP A 23 -17.53 18.29 15.50
CA ASP A 23 -16.75 17.10 15.14
C ASP A 23 -15.52 16.94 16.04
N LEU A 24 -14.92 18.06 16.49
CA LEU A 24 -13.67 18.02 17.23
C LEU A 24 -13.53 19.20 18.21
N TYR A 25 -12.90 18.94 19.36
CA TYR A 25 -12.41 19.91 20.32
C TYR A 25 -10.90 19.68 20.52
N ILE A 26 -10.11 20.74 20.34
CA ILE A 26 -8.63 20.71 20.51
C ILE A 26 -8.28 21.65 21.65
N ASP A 27 -7.81 21.10 22.75
CA ASP A 27 -7.29 21.82 23.92
C ASP A 27 -5.80 21.55 24.16
N TYR A 28 -5.16 20.87 23.20
CA TYR A 28 -3.77 20.41 23.27
C TYR A 28 -2.88 21.02 22.17
N ALA A 29 -3.31 22.10 21.54
CA ALA A 29 -2.49 22.81 20.58
C ALA A 29 -1.30 23.49 21.29
N ASN A 30 -0.09 23.32 20.72
CA ASN A 30 1.10 24.02 21.24
C ASN A 30 1.18 25.45 20.72
N ALA A 31 0.69 25.68 19.51
CA ALA A 31 0.60 26.99 18.92
C ALA A 31 -0.60 27.09 17.96
N THR A 32 -1.21 28.26 17.90
CA THR A 32 -2.21 28.64 16.90
C THR A 32 -1.80 29.95 16.25
N THR A 33 -1.65 29.96 14.94
CA THR A 33 -1.22 31.13 14.18
C THR A 33 -2.25 31.47 13.12
N SER A 34 -2.74 32.73 13.12
CA SER A 34 -3.62 33.24 12.07
C SER A 34 -2.87 34.25 11.22
N GLU A 35 -2.79 34.02 9.94
CA GLU A 35 -2.19 34.93 8.96
C GLU A 35 -3.25 35.49 8.03
N TRP A 36 -3.18 36.81 7.77
CA TRP A 36 -4.10 37.51 6.91
C TRP A 36 -3.32 38.19 5.80
N THR A 37 -3.71 37.95 4.57
CA THR A 37 -3.09 38.51 3.37
C THR A 37 -4.13 39.26 2.52
N SER A 38 -3.68 40.24 1.76
CA SER A 38 -4.49 40.88 0.73
C SER A 38 -3.65 41.14 -0.51
N GLU A 39 -4.20 40.86 -1.67
CA GLU A 39 -3.57 41.26 -2.92
C GLU A 39 -3.67 42.77 -3.08
N SER A 40 -2.66 43.37 -3.69
CA SER A 40 -2.66 44.83 -3.97
C SER A 40 -2.21 45.06 -5.40
N VAL A 41 -2.94 45.92 -6.10
CA VAL A 41 -2.59 46.39 -7.43
C VAL A 41 -2.13 47.84 -7.35
N TYR A 42 -1.06 48.16 -8.06
CA TYR A 42 -0.45 49.47 -8.05
C TYR A 42 -0.50 50.15 -9.42
N ALA A 43 -0.90 51.40 -9.48
CA ALA A 43 -0.58 52.27 -10.61
C ALA A 43 0.77 52.95 -10.34
N THR A 44 1.63 52.97 -11.35
CA THR A 44 2.96 53.57 -11.24
C THR A 44 3.03 54.93 -11.92
N LYS A 45 3.79 55.86 -11.33
CA LYS A 45 4.14 57.14 -11.93
C LYS A 45 5.65 57.30 -11.91
N LYS A 46 6.25 57.44 -13.10
CA LYS A 46 7.72 57.55 -13.29
C LYS A 46 8.49 56.39 -12.64
N GLY A 47 7.94 55.15 -12.72
CA GLY A 47 8.57 53.97 -12.17
C GLY A 47 8.37 53.70 -10.67
N ALA A 48 7.67 54.60 -9.96
CA ALA A 48 7.33 54.40 -8.54
C ALA A 48 5.83 54.15 -8.35
N ASN A 49 5.48 53.33 -7.35
CA ASN A 49 4.09 53.06 -6.99
C ASN A 49 3.43 54.36 -6.50
N ALA A 50 2.37 54.80 -7.16
CA ALA A 50 1.70 56.06 -6.89
C ALA A 50 0.28 55.89 -6.30
N ILE A 51 -0.44 54.86 -6.71
CA ILE A 51 -1.78 54.55 -6.22
C ILE A 51 -1.82 53.02 -5.94
N ARG A 52 -2.41 52.64 -4.80
CA ARG A 52 -2.62 51.28 -4.39
C ARG A 52 -4.12 50.98 -4.34
N TRP A 53 -4.53 49.91 -4.91
CA TRP A 53 -5.85 49.29 -4.68
C TRP A 53 -5.67 48.00 -3.95
N ASP A 54 -6.42 47.79 -2.87
CA ASP A 54 -6.44 46.56 -2.12
C ASP A 54 -7.49 45.62 -2.72
N GLY A 55 -7.08 44.39 -2.98
CA GLY A 55 -7.93 43.30 -3.45
C GLY A 55 -8.61 42.54 -2.31
N SER A 56 -9.10 41.34 -2.60
CA SER A 56 -9.73 40.47 -1.61
C SER A 56 -8.74 40.04 -0.53
N ARG A 57 -9.23 39.96 0.70
CA ARG A 57 -8.46 39.34 1.81
C ARG A 57 -8.59 37.82 1.78
N SER A 58 -7.54 37.15 2.10
CA SER A 58 -7.49 35.73 2.42
C SER A 58 -6.77 35.54 3.72
N GLY A 59 -6.87 34.37 4.31
CA GLY A 59 -6.14 34.04 5.53
C GLY A 59 -5.93 32.54 5.68
N THR A 60 -5.04 32.21 6.59
CA THR A 60 -4.80 30.85 7.03
C THR A 60 -4.81 30.79 8.55
N LEU A 61 -5.25 29.66 9.09
CA LEU A 61 -5.12 29.29 10.49
C LEU A 61 -4.24 28.06 10.57
N THR A 62 -3.10 28.17 11.21
CA THR A 62 -2.18 27.06 11.47
C THR A 62 -2.32 26.60 12.90
N VAL A 63 -2.44 25.30 13.10
CA VAL A 63 -2.52 24.64 14.41
C VAL A 63 -1.38 23.65 14.51
N ASP A 64 -0.47 23.89 15.43
CA ASP A 64 0.66 23.02 15.70
C ASP A 64 0.43 22.23 16.99
N THR A 65 0.62 20.90 16.94
CA THR A 65 0.44 20.01 18.08
C THR A 65 1.47 18.89 18.10
N GLU A 66 1.84 18.45 19.29
CA GLU A 66 2.64 17.23 19.53
C GLU A 66 1.78 16.04 19.96
N LEU A 67 0.53 16.30 20.30
CA LEU A 67 -0.48 15.31 20.58
C LEU A 67 -1.48 15.28 19.41
N PHE A 68 -1.90 14.11 19.00
CA PHE A 68 -2.93 14.00 17.98
C PHE A 68 -3.95 12.90 18.30
N ASP A 69 -5.19 13.17 17.94
CA ASP A 69 -6.27 12.19 17.92
C ASP A 69 -6.45 11.66 16.48
N PHE A 70 -6.77 10.39 16.35
CA PHE A 70 -7.11 9.79 15.06
C PHE A 70 -8.32 10.49 14.41
N ASN A 71 -9.24 11.05 15.19
CA ASN A 71 -10.36 11.84 14.64
C ASN A 71 -9.86 13.11 13.94
N LEU A 72 -8.83 13.77 14.50
CA LEU A 72 -8.18 14.92 13.87
C LEU A 72 -7.59 14.55 12.51
N LEU A 73 -6.87 13.42 12.44
CA LEU A 73 -6.30 12.93 11.18
C LEU A 73 -7.39 12.60 10.16
N THR A 74 -8.46 11.91 10.57
CA THR A 74 -9.55 11.56 9.64
C THR A 74 -10.27 12.80 9.11
N MET A 75 -10.47 13.80 9.96
CA MET A 75 -11.09 15.05 9.60
C MET A 75 -10.25 15.82 8.56
N VAL A 76 -8.94 15.95 8.82
CA VAL A 76 -8.02 16.69 7.93
C VAL A 76 -7.83 16.00 6.58
N MET A 77 -7.77 14.68 6.57
CA MET A 77 -7.55 13.89 5.36
C MET A 77 -8.83 13.55 4.60
N GLY A 78 -10.01 13.73 5.22
CA GLY A 78 -11.25 13.15 4.69
C GLY A 78 -11.19 11.62 4.67
N ALA A 79 -10.43 11.02 5.59
CA ALA A 79 -10.19 9.59 5.63
C ALA A 79 -11.40 8.82 6.19
N GLU A 80 -11.49 7.55 5.80
CA GLU A 80 -12.50 6.64 6.35
C GLU A 80 -11.90 5.81 7.49
N VAL A 81 -12.64 5.67 8.57
CA VAL A 81 -12.26 4.82 9.72
C VAL A 81 -13.05 3.52 9.65
N THR A 82 -12.35 2.42 9.79
CA THR A 82 -12.94 1.09 9.90
C THR A 82 -12.42 0.41 11.16
N ASP A 83 -13.30 0.04 12.07
CA ASP A 83 -12.97 -0.77 13.24
C ASP A 83 -13.24 -2.25 12.91
N GLY A 84 -12.29 -3.13 13.26
CA GLY A 84 -12.44 -4.56 13.01
C GLY A 84 -11.11 -5.28 12.89
N GLN A 85 -11.15 -6.43 12.21
CA GLN A 85 -9.94 -7.16 11.91
C GLN A 85 -9.15 -6.43 10.80
N THR A 86 -7.88 -6.24 11.04
CA THR A 86 -6.93 -5.66 10.10
C THR A 86 -5.68 -6.51 10.00
N ASP A 87 -5.06 -6.51 8.85
CA ASP A 87 -3.80 -7.23 8.61
C ASP A 87 -2.63 -6.33 8.99
N ILE A 88 -1.80 -6.80 9.92
CA ILE A 88 -0.62 -6.07 10.38
C ILE A 88 0.62 -6.84 9.96
N MET A 89 1.52 -6.17 9.23
CA MET A 89 2.82 -6.76 8.89
C MET A 89 3.69 -6.85 10.13
N GLN A 90 4.06 -8.08 10.48
CA GLN A 90 4.92 -8.40 11.61
C GLN A 90 6.30 -8.87 11.12
N ARG A 91 7.31 -8.65 11.97
CA ARG A 91 8.65 -9.17 11.79
C ARG A 91 9.12 -9.84 13.07
N ALA A 92 9.37 -11.14 12.99
CA ALA A 92 10.08 -11.89 14.04
C ALA A 92 11.51 -12.16 13.61
N GLN A 93 12.37 -12.42 14.56
CA GLN A 93 13.76 -12.86 14.31
C GLN A 93 14.12 -13.99 15.27
N GLY A 94 14.76 -15.02 14.76
CA GLY A 94 15.20 -16.16 15.56
C GLY A 94 16.51 -16.74 15.06
N THR A 95 17.30 -17.27 16.00
CA THR A 95 18.49 -18.06 15.68
C THR A 95 18.11 -19.54 15.75
N LEU A 96 18.48 -20.27 14.74
CA LEU A 96 18.13 -21.67 14.59
C LEU A 96 18.90 -22.53 15.61
N ASP A 97 18.17 -23.32 16.36
CA ASP A 97 18.72 -24.33 17.27
C ASP A 97 18.84 -25.69 16.61
N SER A 98 19.18 -26.70 17.40
CA SER A 98 19.30 -28.10 16.94
C SER A 98 17.95 -28.72 16.53
N THR A 99 16.81 -28.13 16.93
CA THR A 99 15.47 -28.62 16.54
C THR A 99 15.03 -28.07 15.20
N ARG A 100 15.77 -27.09 14.65
CA ARG A 100 15.47 -26.39 13.38
C ARG A 100 14.11 -25.70 13.39
N THR A 101 13.66 -25.27 14.57
CA THR A 101 12.35 -24.63 14.73
C THR A 101 12.51 -23.24 15.32
N ILE A 102 11.78 -22.28 14.75
CA ILE A 102 11.65 -20.90 15.26
C ILE A 102 10.19 -20.69 15.62
N SER A 103 9.92 -20.40 16.89
CA SER A 103 8.57 -20.10 17.36
C SER A 103 8.24 -18.64 17.17
N LEU A 104 7.11 -18.34 16.55
CA LEU A 104 6.53 -16.99 16.43
C LEU A 104 5.65 -16.66 17.63
N GLY A 105 5.27 -17.66 18.42
CA GLY A 105 4.34 -17.53 19.54
C GLY A 105 3.06 -18.34 19.35
N SER A 106 2.26 -18.43 20.41
CA SER A 106 0.99 -19.15 20.38
C SER A 106 -0.19 -18.17 20.30
N GLY A 107 -1.27 -18.61 19.65
CA GLY A 107 -2.51 -17.81 19.55
C GLY A 107 -2.50 -16.71 18.49
N LEU A 108 -1.46 -16.62 17.68
CA LEU A 108 -1.38 -15.70 16.55
C LEU A 108 -2.31 -16.14 15.41
N ASN A 109 -3.02 -15.19 14.84
CA ASN A 109 -3.87 -15.41 13.66
C ASN A 109 -3.11 -15.02 12.39
N ILE A 110 -2.17 -15.88 11.99
CA ILE A 110 -1.28 -15.67 10.86
C ILE A 110 -1.89 -16.28 9.60
N ASP A 111 -1.84 -15.54 8.49
CA ASP A 111 -2.10 -16.10 7.18
C ASP A 111 -0.82 -16.80 6.67
N PRO A 112 -0.80 -18.16 6.58
CA PRO A 112 0.38 -18.89 6.17
C PRO A 112 0.91 -18.53 4.79
N ALA A 113 0.04 -18.06 3.89
CA ALA A 113 0.42 -17.67 2.53
C ALA A 113 1.28 -16.40 2.49
N THR A 114 1.25 -15.59 3.57
CA THR A 114 1.98 -14.32 3.65
C THR A 114 3.37 -14.46 4.29
N ILE A 115 3.69 -15.64 4.79
CA ILE A 115 4.96 -15.89 5.50
C ILE A 115 6.12 -15.85 4.52
N SER A 116 7.10 -15.02 4.82
CA SER A 116 8.39 -14.98 4.14
C SER A 116 9.51 -15.15 5.16
N VAL A 117 10.35 -16.14 4.96
CA VAL A 117 11.50 -16.44 5.81
C VAL A 117 12.78 -16.08 5.07
N VAL A 118 13.60 -15.23 5.68
CA VAL A 118 14.81 -14.71 5.07
C VAL A 118 15.99 -15.01 6.00
N LYS A 119 17.04 -15.64 5.49
CA LYS A 119 18.28 -15.82 6.24
C LYS A 119 18.99 -14.46 6.33
N THR A 120 19.25 -14.00 7.56
CA THR A 120 19.88 -12.69 7.80
C THR A 120 21.34 -12.82 8.25
N LYS A 121 21.71 -13.98 8.79
CA LYS A 121 23.09 -14.25 9.24
C LYS A 121 23.35 -15.75 9.24
N GLY A 122 24.48 -16.16 8.69
CA GLY A 122 24.99 -17.51 8.80
C GLY A 122 25.79 -17.72 10.09
N ALA A 123 25.78 -18.94 10.64
CA ALA A 123 26.59 -19.29 11.80
C ALA A 123 28.10 -19.09 11.53
N ASN A 124 28.51 -19.34 10.29
CA ASN A 124 29.90 -19.19 9.81
C ASN A 124 30.06 -18.09 8.75
N ASP A 125 29.00 -17.37 8.43
CA ASP A 125 28.95 -16.28 7.45
C ASP A 125 28.14 -15.12 8.02
N PRO A 126 28.80 -14.10 8.61
CA PRO A 126 28.12 -12.97 9.23
C PRO A 126 27.46 -12.02 8.24
N GLU A 127 27.82 -12.07 6.97
CA GLU A 127 27.27 -11.23 5.90
C GLU A 127 26.47 -12.11 4.93
N HIS A 128 25.16 -12.26 5.19
CA HIS A 128 24.28 -13.00 4.30
C HIS A 128 23.30 -12.07 3.59
N ASP A 129 23.13 -12.24 2.28
CA ASP A 129 22.41 -11.34 1.37
C ASP A 129 20.87 -11.35 1.49
N GLY A 130 20.31 -11.97 2.50
CA GLY A 130 18.87 -11.90 2.77
C GLY A 130 17.99 -12.52 1.69
N VAL A 131 18.39 -13.65 1.11
CA VAL A 131 17.58 -14.35 0.11
C VAL A 131 16.38 -15.02 0.79
N PRO A 132 15.15 -14.80 0.31
CA PRO A 132 13.97 -15.49 0.82
C PRO A 132 14.06 -17.01 0.60
N LEU A 133 13.66 -17.76 1.64
CA LEU A 133 13.60 -19.21 1.57
C LEU A 133 12.30 -19.69 0.93
N PHE A 134 12.35 -20.89 0.39
CA PHE A 134 11.18 -21.55 -0.14
C PHE A 134 10.23 -22.04 0.96
N ASN A 135 8.92 -21.73 0.82
CA ASN A 135 7.88 -22.21 1.73
C ASN A 135 7.31 -23.56 1.25
N ALA A 136 7.76 -24.65 1.85
CA ALA A 136 7.28 -25.98 1.51
C ALA A 136 5.82 -26.25 1.95
N SER A 137 5.30 -25.50 2.96
CA SER A 137 3.90 -25.61 3.38
C SER A 137 2.94 -24.86 2.45
N ALA A 138 3.41 -23.83 1.78
CA ALA A 138 2.60 -23.04 0.85
C ALA A 138 2.20 -23.86 -0.40
N ALA A 139 2.79 -25.03 -0.61
CA ALA A 139 2.36 -25.95 -1.64
C ALA A 139 0.88 -26.41 -1.51
N GLN A 140 0.24 -26.16 -0.36
CA GLN A 140 -1.16 -26.54 -0.15
C GLN A 140 -2.19 -25.51 -0.64
N ASN A 141 -1.79 -24.27 -0.96
CA ASN A 141 -2.72 -23.20 -1.38
C ASN A 141 -2.32 -22.56 -2.72
N ASN A 142 -1.45 -23.16 -3.52
CA ASN A 142 -0.88 -22.48 -4.65
C ASN A 142 -1.45 -22.96 -5.98
N LEU A 143 -1.61 -22.00 -6.87
CA LEU A 143 -1.77 -22.25 -8.28
C LEU A 143 -0.57 -23.05 -8.79
N PRO A 144 -0.76 -23.98 -9.75
CA PRO A 144 0.36 -24.74 -10.31
C PRO A 144 1.37 -23.79 -10.95
N ARG A 145 2.59 -24.27 -11.02
CA ARG A 145 3.68 -23.53 -11.68
C ARG A 145 3.42 -23.30 -13.14
N GLN A 146 4.17 -22.34 -13.66
CA GLN A 146 4.26 -22.15 -15.10
C GLN A 146 4.73 -23.43 -15.78
N VAL A 147 4.04 -23.84 -16.81
CA VAL A 147 4.44 -24.95 -17.67
C VAL A 147 5.73 -24.58 -18.39
N VAL A 148 6.71 -25.49 -18.37
CA VAL A 148 7.98 -25.35 -19.10
C VAL A 148 8.15 -26.46 -20.13
N GLY A 149 9.11 -26.32 -21.02
CA GLY A 149 9.42 -27.32 -22.05
C GLY A 149 8.32 -27.46 -23.09
N LEU A 150 7.56 -26.38 -23.36
CA LEU A 150 6.54 -26.38 -24.40
C LEU A 150 7.17 -26.61 -25.77
N ALA A 151 6.76 -27.67 -26.44
CA ALA A 151 7.15 -28.03 -27.79
C ALA A 151 5.90 -28.34 -28.64
N VAL A 152 5.85 -27.84 -29.84
CA VAL A 152 4.72 -28.08 -30.75
C VAL A 152 5.23 -28.73 -32.03
N THR A 153 4.76 -29.94 -32.27
CA THR A 153 5.07 -30.71 -33.48
C THR A 153 3.86 -30.60 -34.44
N TYR A 154 4.05 -30.10 -35.63
CA TYR A 154 2.96 -29.72 -36.52
C TYR A 154 3.19 -30.11 -37.99
N ASN A 155 2.12 -30.14 -38.73
CA ASN A 155 2.09 -30.28 -40.19
C ASN A 155 1.15 -29.21 -40.80
N ASP A 156 0.52 -29.52 -41.92
CA ASP A 156 -0.41 -28.61 -42.63
C ASP A 156 -1.74 -28.38 -41.87
N THR A 157 -2.27 -29.37 -41.14
CA THR A 157 -3.60 -29.32 -40.53
C THR A 157 -3.67 -29.73 -39.07
N THR A 158 -2.56 -30.16 -38.49
CA THR A 158 -2.50 -30.63 -37.09
C THR A 158 -1.30 -30.07 -36.33
N ALA A 159 -1.47 -29.85 -35.06
CA ALA A 159 -0.39 -29.48 -34.14
C ALA A 159 -0.51 -30.30 -32.84
N ARG A 160 0.54 -31.07 -32.51
CA ARG A 160 0.67 -31.75 -31.24
C ARG A 160 1.48 -30.89 -30.29
N VAL A 161 0.88 -30.53 -29.18
CA VAL A 161 1.44 -29.71 -28.13
C VAL A 161 1.93 -30.65 -27.01
N ASP A 162 3.21 -30.70 -26.77
CA ASP A 162 3.85 -31.48 -25.68
C ASP A 162 4.54 -30.52 -24.70
N PHE A 163 4.51 -30.84 -23.41
CA PHE A 163 5.12 -30.01 -22.37
C PHE A 163 5.49 -30.84 -21.13
N SER A 164 6.32 -30.25 -20.26
CA SER A 164 6.70 -30.91 -19.01
C SER A 164 5.53 -30.94 -18.01
N ALA A 165 5.36 -32.06 -17.33
CA ALA A 165 4.40 -32.18 -16.25
C ALA A 165 4.75 -31.21 -15.12
N VAL A 166 3.74 -30.67 -14.46
CA VAL A 166 3.88 -29.75 -13.33
C VAL A 166 3.37 -30.43 -12.08
N ASP A 167 4.20 -30.49 -11.04
CA ASP A 167 3.83 -31.09 -9.78
C ASP A 167 2.62 -30.39 -9.16
N GLY A 168 1.66 -31.17 -8.67
CA GLY A 168 0.42 -30.65 -8.07
C GLY A 168 -0.60 -30.13 -9.08
N ALA A 169 -0.32 -30.19 -10.38
CA ALA A 169 -1.34 -29.94 -11.41
C ALA A 169 -2.27 -31.14 -11.57
N THR A 170 -3.57 -30.88 -11.65
CA THR A 170 -4.60 -31.88 -11.93
C THR A 170 -5.10 -31.83 -13.36
N ALA A 171 -4.89 -30.69 -14.05
CA ALA A 171 -5.23 -30.50 -15.44
C ALA A 171 -4.35 -29.41 -16.08
N TYR A 172 -4.45 -29.27 -17.40
CA TYR A 172 -3.77 -28.24 -18.19
C TYR A 172 -4.73 -27.58 -19.14
N GLU A 173 -4.69 -26.27 -19.21
CA GLU A 173 -5.46 -25.49 -20.18
C GLU A 173 -4.57 -25.12 -21.35
N VAL A 174 -4.99 -25.47 -22.57
CA VAL A 174 -4.27 -25.18 -23.80
C VAL A 174 -4.95 -24.02 -24.50
N TYR A 175 -4.15 -23.05 -24.90
CA TYR A 175 -4.61 -21.85 -25.58
C TYR A 175 -3.98 -21.74 -26.98
N ARG A 176 -4.77 -21.31 -27.94
CA ARG A 176 -4.34 -20.94 -29.27
C ARG A 176 -4.79 -19.51 -29.55
N ASP A 177 -3.88 -18.64 -29.97
CA ASP A 177 -4.10 -17.24 -30.30
C ASP A 177 -4.87 -16.47 -29.20
N GLY A 178 -4.52 -16.75 -27.92
CA GLY A 178 -5.14 -16.15 -26.75
C GLY A 178 -6.47 -16.77 -26.30
N SER A 179 -7.05 -17.70 -27.08
CA SER A 179 -8.31 -18.37 -26.74
C SER A 179 -8.05 -19.77 -26.19
N LYS A 180 -8.72 -20.17 -25.11
CA LYS A 180 -8.69 -21.53 -24.58
C LYS A 180 -9.35 -22.47 -25.53
N ILE A 181 -8.62 -23.48 -26.02
CA ILE A 181 -9.11 -24.48 -27.00
C ILE A 181 -9.35 -25.86 -26.36
N ALA A 182 -8.66 -26.16 -25.24
CA ALA A 182 -8.84 -27.44 -24.58
C ALA A 182 -8.47 -27.38 -23.10
N GLU A 183 -8.95 -28.37 -22.34
CA GLU A 183 -8.47 -28.77 -21.02
C GLU A 183 -8.13 -30.26 -21.06
N THR A 184 -6.96 -30.66 -20.55
CA THR A 184 -6.46 -32.02 -20.57
C THR A 184 -5.78 -32.39 -19.24
N GLU A 185 -5.91 -33.62 -18.82
CA GLU A 185 -5.17 -34.17 -17.64
C GLU A 185 -3.77 -34.68 -18.04
N LEU A 186 -3.52 -34.80 -19.35
CA LEU A 186 -2.24 -35.26 -19.89
C LEU A 186 -1.33 -34.07 -20.20
N ASN A 187 -0.04 -34.27 -20.12
CA ASN A 187 0.98 -33.28 -20.51
C ASN A 187 1.18 -33.18 -22.02
N GLN A 188 0.12 -33.45 -22.77
CA GLN A 188 0.06 -33.35 -24.23
C GLN A 188 -1.38 -33.06 -24.70
N TYR A 189 -1.48 -32.40 -25.88
CA TYR A 189 -2.75 -32.16 -26.56
C TYR A 189 -2.52 -32.14 -28.08
N THR A 190 -3.48 -32.64 -28.85
CA THR A 190 -3.41 -32.57 -30.31
C THR A 190 -4.54 -31.69 -30.84
N ASP A 191 -4.16 -30.58 -31.44
CA ASP A 191 -5.04 -29.66 -32.14
C ASP A 191 -5.17 -30.07 -33.61
N THR A 192 -6.38 -30.06 -34.10
CA THR A 192 -6.72 -30.52 -35.44
C THR A 192 -7.59 -29.53 -36.19
N GLY A 193 -7.61 -29.61 -37.53
CA GLY A 193 -8.42 -28.71 -38.36
C GLY A 193 -7.76 -27.33 -38.50
N LEU A 194 -6.45 -27.26 -38.43
CA LEU A 194 -5.70 -26.04 -38.69
C LEU A 194 -5.71 -25.71 -40.17
N THR A 195 -5.57 -24.46 -40.52
CA THR A 195 -5.45 -23.97 -41.88
C THR A 195 -3.98 -24.07 -42.32
N PRO A 196 -3.69 -24.63 -43.50
CA PRO A 196 -2.31 -24.63 -44.03
C PRO A 196 -1.74 -23.22 -44.19
N ALA A 197 -0.41 -23.12 -44.13
CA ALA A 197 0.37 -21.88 -44.26
C ALA A 197 -0.12 -20.71 -43.39
N THR A 198 -0.64 -21.02 -42.18
CA THR A 198 -1.22 -20.06 -41.27
C THR A 198 -0.41 -20.05 -39.98
N GLU A 199 -0.16 -18.85 -39.43
CA GLU A 199 0.52 -18.65 -38.16
C GLU A 199 -0.43 -18.92 -37.00
N TYR A 200 0.06 -19.65 -35.99
CA TYR A 200 -0.61 -19.91 -34.73
C TYR A 200 0.33 -19.74 -33.55
N LYS A 201 -0.23 -19.27 -32.41
CA LYS A 201 0.49 -19.07 -31.17
C LYS A 201 -0.10 -19.97 -30.08
N TYR A 202 0.71 -20.85 -29.51
CA TYR A 202 0.30 -21.74 -28.46
C TYR A 202 0.92 -21.34 -27.12
N VAL A 203 0.11 -21.40 -26.04
CA VAL A 203 0.55 -21.34 -24.64
C VAL A 203 -0.25 -22.37 -23.83
N VAL A 204 0.33 -22.83 -22.73
CA VAL A 204 -0.29 -23.81 -21.82
C VAL A 204 -0.20 -23.28 -20.40
N ALA A 205 -1.26 -23.47 -19.60
CA ALA A 205 -1.27 -23.18 -18.18
C ALA A 205 -1.68 -24.44 -17.41
N ALA A 206 -0.98 -24.74 -16.33
CA ALA A 206 -1.33 -25.82 -15.42
C ALA A 206 -2.47 -25.36 -14.48
N LYS A 207 -3.32 -26.30 -14.07
CA LYS A 207 -4.49 -26.07 -13.22
C LYS A 207 -4.58 -27.07 -12.10
N ASN A 208 -5.04 -26.65 -10.93
CA ASN A 208 -5.37 -27.50 -9.79
C ASN A 208 -6.68 -27.05 -9.13
N ALA A 209 -6.99 -27.60 -7.94
CA ALA A 209 -8.20 -27.24 -7.18
C ALA A 209 -8.26 -25.76 -6.76
N TYR A 210 -7.12 -25.07 -6.74
CA TYR A 210 -7.03 -23.65 -6.34
C TYR A 210 -7.13 -22.69 -7.52
N GLY A 211 -6.99 -23.16 -8.76
CA GLY A 211 -7.13 -22.37 -9.96
C GLY A 211 -6.10 -22.69 -11.04
N THR A 212 -5.97 -21.79 -12.01
CA THR A 212 -5.07 -21.89 -13.15
C THR A 212 -3.82 -21.05 -12.91
N GLY A 213 -2.65 -21.64 -13.04
CA GLY A 213 -1.34 -21.00 -12.90
C GLY A 213 -0.99 -20.08 -14.09
N ALA A 214 0.23 -19.56 -14.08
CA ALA A 214 0.71 -18.70 -15.16
C ALA A 214 0.86 -19.48 -16.47
N GLN A 215 0.59 -18.81 -17.59
CA GLN A 215 0.78 -19.39 -18.91
C GLN A 215 2.26 -19.59 -19.23
N SER A 216 2.58 -20.66 -19.97
CA SER A 216 3.94 -20.95 -20.46
C SER A 216 4.47 -19.82 -21.35
N ALA A 217 5.78 -19.83 -21.58
CA ALA A 217 6.31 -19.11 -22.73
C ALA A 217 5.62 -19.59 -24.02
N ALA A 218 5.35 -18.65 -24.92
CA ALA A 218 4.62 -18.95 -26.15
C ALA A 218 5.50 -19.68 -27.17
N VAL A 219 4.87 -20.60 -27.91
CA VAL A 219 5.42 -21.14 -29.16
C VAL A 219 4.62 -20.58 -30.33
N THR A 220 5.29 -19.85 -31.20
CA THR A 220 4.69 -19.39 -32.46
C THR A 220 5.21 -20.26 -33.61
N LEU A 221 4.32 -20.72 -34.44
CA LEU A 221 4.62 -21.56 -35.61
C LEU A 221 3.75 -21.15 -36.78
N THR A 222 4.20 -21.52 -38.00
CA THR A 222 3.38 -21.44 -39.21
C THR A 222 3.18 -22.87 -39.73
N THR A 223 1.93 -23.29 -39.88
CA THR A 223 1.59 -24.61 -40.44
C THR A 223 2.20 -24.79 -41.83
N SER A 224 2.53 -26.03 -42.19
CA SER A 224 3.08 -26.34 -43.49
C SER A 224 2.11 -25.99 -44.62
N ALA A 225 2.60 -25.94 -45.87
CA ALA A 225 1.75 -25.74 -47.01
C ALA A 225 0.77 -26.92 -47.19
N GLU A 226 -0.35 -26.67 -47.90
CA GLU A 226 -1.38 -27.71 -48.12
C GLU A 226 -0.81 -28.98 -48.76
N GLY A 227 -1.11 -30.11 -48.12
CA GLY A 227 -0.64 -31.44 -48.55
C GLY A 227 0.76 -31.82 -48.06
N GLU A 228 1.46 -30.94 -47.37
CA GLU A 228 2.77 -31.23 -46.79
C GLU A 228 2.62 -31.87 -45.42
N LYS A 229 2.89 -33.14 -45.31
CA LYS A 229 2.80 -33.94 -44.06
C LYS A 229 4.10 -34.02 -43.27
N THR A 230 5.12 -33.28 -43.63
CA THR A 230 6.41 -33.26 -42.94
C THR A 230 6.23 -32.64 -41.57
N THR A 231 6.58 -33.36 -40.51
CA THR A 231 6.43 -32.91 -39.14
C THR A 231 7.60 -31.99 -38.75
N THR A 232 7.31 -30.80 -38.33
CA THR A 232 8.28 -29.83 -37.80
C THR A 232 8.00 -29.56 -36.32
N THR A 233 9.03 -29.35 -35.53
CA THR A 233 8.89 -29.03 -34.08
C THR A 233 9.39 -27.64 -33.80
N ALA A 234 8.54 -26.82 -33.20
CA ALA A 234 8.90 -25.53 -32.64
C ALA A 234 8.91 -25.62 -31.10
N THR A 235 9.89 -25.01 -30.43
CA THR A 235 10.03 -25.03 -29.00
C THR A 235 10.09 -23.61 -28.42
N SER A 236 9.63 -23.43 -27.19
CA SER A 236 9.81 -22.17 -26.48
C SER A 236 11.29 -22.01 -26.10
N THR A 237 11.88 -20.86 -26.40
CA THR A 237 13.30 -20.56 -26.16
C THR A 237 13.58 -19.89 -24.82
N SER A 238 12.57 -19.62 -24.00
CA SER A 238 12.78 -18.94 -22.72
C SER A 238 12.68 -19.90 -21.53
N GLN A 239 13.84 -20.29 -21.04
CA GLN A 239 14.03 -20.61 -19.61
C GLN A 239 14.50 -19.35 -18.88
N GLU A 240 13.76 -18.27 -18.96
CA GLU A 240 14.04 -17.15 -18.06
C GLU A 240 13.39 -17.45 -16.72
N ARG A 241 14.21 -17.68 -15.71
CA ARG A 241 13.84 -17.48 -14.30
C ARG A 241 13.43 -16.02 -14.18
N ILE A 242 12.14 -15.74 -14.25
CA ILE A 242 11.64 -14.41 -13.95
C ILE A 242 11.89 -14.19 -12.46
N ALA A 243 12.68 -13.15 -12.15
CA ALA A 243 12.98 -12.74 -10.80
C ALA A 243 11.69 -12.61 -9.96
N ALA A 244 11.77 -12.97 -8.68
CA ALA A 244 10.68 -13.13 -7.73
C ALA A 244 9.79 -11.90 -7.46
N ALA A 245 9.95 -10.80 -8.19
CA ALA A 245 9.24 -9.55 -7.93
C ALA A 245 7.85 -9.43 -8.57
N ASP A 246 7.52 -10.23 -9.61
CA ASP A 246 6.27 -10.08 -10.36
C ASP A 246 5.33 -11.30 -10.31
N ASN A 247 5.65 -12.31 -9.49
CA ASN A 247 4.87 -13.55 -9.42
C ASN A 247 4.17 -13.71 -8.07
N VAL A 248 3.08 -12.99 -7.88
CA VAL A 248 2.07 -13.37 -6.88
C VAL A 248 1.45 -14.70 -7.35
N GLY A 249 1.89 -15.83 -6.75
CA GLY A 249 1.30 -17.14 -6.97
C GLY A 249 2.21 -18.23 -7.58
N GLN A 250 3.48 -17.95 -7.90
CA GLN A 250 4.40 -19.00 -8.37
C GLN A 250 5.33 -19.50 -7.26
N VAL A 251 5.14 -20.75 -6.85
CA VAL A 251 6.05 -21.44 -5.94
C VAL A 251 7.12 -22.13 -6.78
N ALA A 252 8.38 -21.67 -6.63
CA ALA A 252 9.53 -22.40 -7.17
C ALA A 252 9.68 -23.75 -6.44
N THR A 253 10.04 -24.89 -7.09
CA THR A 253 10.53 -26.06 -6.36
C THR A 253 11.92 -25.75 -5.84
N PRO A 254 12.22 -26.13 -4.59
CA PRO A 254 13.59 -26.03 -4.11
C PRO A 254 14.51 -26.88 -5.00
N GLU A 255 15.67 -26.33 -5.31
CA GLU A 255 16.75 -27.15 -5.88
C GLU A 255 17.26 -28.13 -4.81
N ASP A 256 17.87 -29.27 -5.23
CA ASP A 256 18.49 -30.19 -4.29
C ASP A 256 19.51 -29.42 -3.43
N GLY A 257 19.32 -29.46 -2.11
CA GLY A 257 20.18 -28.75 -1.15
C GLY A 257 19.72 -27.36 -0.74
N GLU A 258 18.66 -26.78 -1.32
CA GLU A 258 18.10 -25.55 -0.82
C GLU A 258 17.46 -25.70 0.57
N VAL A 259 17.59 -24.65 1.39
CA VAL A 259 16.90 -24.59 2.68
C VAL A 259 15.45 -24.19 2.44
N THR A 260 14.54 -25.06 2.89
CA THR A 260 13.09 -24.81 2.83
C THR A 260 12.52 -24.66 4.24
N TYR A 261 11.31 -24.14 4.36
CA TYR A 261 10.62 -24.09 5.64
C TYR A 261 9.17 -24.56 5.52
N THR A 262 8.62 -24.97 6.66
CA THR A 262 7.20 -25.26 6.85
C THR A 262 6.66 -24.42 8.00
N TYR A 263 5.37 -24.09 7.96
CA TYR A 263 4.68 -23.40 9.05
C TYR A 263 3.57 -24.28 9.62
N SER A 264 3.55 -24.40 10.94
CA SER A 264 2.48 -25.09 11.65
C SER A 264 2.31 -24.53 13.06
N ALA A 265 1.07 -24.13 13.39
CA ALA A 265 0.68 -23.72 14.74
C ALA A 265 1.65 -22.71 15.42
N GLY A 266 2.05 -21.66 14.69
CA GLY A 266 2.94 -20.63 15.21
C GLY A 266 4.43 -20.99 15.17
N ASN A 267 4.81 -22.10 14.56
CA ASN A 267 6.20 -22.52 14.44
C ASN A 267 6.64 -22.58 12.98
N ILE A 268 7.82 -22.07 12.71
CA ILE A 268 8.55 -22.23 11.45
C ILE A 268 9.57 -23.34 11.65
N THR A 269 9.46 -24.42 10.88
CA THR A 269 10.42 -25.53 10.90
C THR A 269 11.19 -25.53 9.58
N LEU A 270 12.52 -25.48 9.66
CA LEU A 270 13.40 -25.46 8.49
C LEU A 270 13.86 -26.90 8.13
N SER A 271 14.18 -27.11 6.86
CA SER A 271 14.66 -28.39 6.34
C SER A 271 16.02 -28.78 6.92
N GLU A 272 16.40 -30.05 6.71
CA GLU A 272 17.68 -30.61 7.18
C GLU A 272 18.92 -29.90 6.60
N ASN A 273 18.75 -29.20 5.48
CA ASN A 273 19.82 -28.44 4.85
C ASN A 273 20.13 -27.12 5.61
N SER A 274 19.28 -26.73 6.58
CA SER A 274 19.53 -25.58 7.43
C SER A 274 20.62 -25.86 8.47
N VAL A 275 21.40 -24.84 8.80
CA VAL A 275 22.53 -24.94 9.74
C VAL A 275 22.13 -24.35 11.09
N PRO A 276 22.20 -25.12 12.21
CA PRO A 276 22.02 -24.53 13.54
C PRO A 276 23.01 -23.40 13.80
N GLY A 277 22.52 -22.32 14.38
CA GLY A 277 23.27 -21.08 14.58
C GLY A 277 23.01 -20.01 13.51
N ASP A 278 22.40 -20.36 12.39
CA ASP A 278 21.91 -19.38 11.41
C ASP A 278 20.77 -18.55 11.99
N THR A 279 20.71 -17.27 11.62
CA THR A 279 19.65 -16.35 12.06
C THR A 279 18.75 -16.01 10.90
N TYR A 280 17.46 -16.03 11.16
CA TYR A 280 16.41 -15.76 10.18
C TYR A 280 15.49 -14.62 10.64
N ALA A 281 15.09 -13.78 9.70
CA ALA A 281 13.95 -12.87 9.85
C ALA A 281 12.72 -13.49 9.20
N ILE A 282 11.60 -13.44 9.88
CA ILE A 282 10.32 -13.95 9.43
C ILE A 282 9.35 -12.78 9.34
N TYR A 283 8.79 -12.55 8.16
CA TYR A 283 7.79 -11.55 7.89
C TYR A 283 6.46 -12.24 7.64
N TYR A 284 5.38 -11.74 8.21
CA TYR A 284 4.05 -12.32 8.04
C TYR A 284 2.95 -11.29 8.32
N LEU A 285 1.78 -11.49 7.75
CA LEU A 285 0.58 -10.75 8.10
C LEU A 285 -0.15 -11.46 9.24
N GLU A 286 -0.40 -10.71 10.30
CA GLU A 286 -1.20 -11.14 11.44
C GLU A 286 -2.54 -10.39 11.40
N LYS A 287 -3.64 -11.13 11.53
CA LYS A 287 -4.98 -10.55 11.68
C LYS A 287 -5.19 -10.16 13.14
N ALA A 288 -5.23 -8.88 13.40
CA ALA A 288 -5.47 -8.31 14.71
C ALA A 288 -6.74 -7.45 14.71
N ASN A 289 -7.38 -7.33 15.87
CA ASN A 289 -8.45 -6.36 16.03
C ASN A 289 -7.84 -4.97 16.19
N GLY A 290 -8.25 -4.06 15.36
CA GLY A 290 -7.69 -2.71 15.33
C GLY A 290 -8.59 -1.72 14.61
N ARG A 291 -8.06 -0.51 14.48
CA ARG A 291 -8.67 0.58 13.72
C ARG A 291 -7.81 0.89 12.51
N THR A 292 -8.42 0.87 11.34
CA THR A 292 -7.76 1.23 10.07
C THR A 292 -8.26 2.58 9.62
N ILE A 293 -7.33 3.49 9.31
CA ILE A 293 -7.60 4.79 8.71
C ILE A 293 -7.12 4.74 7.26
N SER A 294 -8.06 4.84 6.33
CA SER A 294 -7.77 4.75 4.89
C SER A 294 -7.80 6.13 4.26
N ILE A 295 -6.66 6.58 3.75
CA ILE A 295 -6.53 7.82 2.99
C ILE A 295 -6.77 7.49 1.52
N LYS A 296 -7.80 8.10 0.92
CA LYS A 296 -8.15 7.87 -0.48
C LYS A 296 -7.79 9.09 -1.32
N SER A 297 -7.33 8.86 -2.55
CA SER A 297 -6.92 9.93 -3.46
C SER A 297 -8.06 10.83 -3.95
N ASP A 298 -9.30 10.39 -3.81
CA ASP A 298 -10.52 11.07 -4.25
C ASP A 298 -11.39 11.63 -3.11
N LYS A 299 -10.95 11.51 -1.86
CA LYS A 299 -11.65 12.01 -0.67
C LYS A 299 -10.88 13.17 -0.05
N PHE A 300 -11.60 14.21 0.28
CA PHE A 300 -11.04 15.44 0.86
C PHE A 300 -11.85 15.87 2.08
N ALA A 301 -11.20 16.60 2.96
CA ALA A 301 -11.85 17.21 4.12
C ALA A 301 -13.02 18.12 3.75
N GLY A 302 -14.01 18.16 4.62
CA GLY A 302 -15.10 19.12 4.58
C GLY A 302 -14.67 20.53 5.01
N SER A 303 -15.62 21.44 5.08
CA SER A 303 -15.43 22.79 5.63
C SER A 303 -15.99 22.87 7.05
N TYR A 304 -15.37 23.68 7.89
CA TYR A 304 -15.70 23.86 9.30
C TYR A 304 -15.94 25.31 9.66
N GLU A 305 -16.77 25.54 10.65
CA GLU A 305 -16.72 26.75 11.46
C GLU A 305 -15.80 26.46 12.65
N ILE A 306 -14.87 27.38 12.93
CA ILE A 306 -13.91 27.19 14.02
C ILE A 306 -14.10 28.32 15.04
N PHE A 307 -14.29 27.93 16.30
CA PHE A 307 -14.31 28.86 17.43
C PHE A 307 -13.02 28.66 18.22
N ALA A 308 -12.16 29.66 18.17
CA ALA A 308 -10.88 29.68 18.88
C ALA A 308 -11.00 30.57 20.11
N THR A 309 -10.75 30.01 21.29
CA THR A 309 -10.88 30.75 22.56
C THR A 309 -9.49 30.88 23.21
N ALA A 310 -9.08 32.12 23.48
CA ALA A 310 -7.80 32.41 24.12
C ALA A 310 -7.98 33.46 25.24
N GLN A 311 -6.97 33.54 26.14
CA GLN A 311 -6.93 34.55 27.19
C GLN A 311 -6.19 35.81 26.73
N ILE A 312 -6.75 36.94 27.04
CA ILE A 312 -6.10 38.23 26.87
C ILE A 312 -5.99 38.94 28.21
N ARG A 313 -4.95 39.75 28.39
CA ARG A 313 -4.76 40.56 29.60
C ARG A 313 -4.71 42.02 29.26
N GLU A 314 -5.55 42.81 29.91
CA GLU A 314 -5.53 44.25 29.79
C GLU A 314 -4.31 44.86 30.51
N GLN A 315 -3.58 45.72 29.85
CA GLN A 315 -2.33 46.30 30.35
C GLN A 315 -2.53 47.14 31.58
N GLU A 316 -3.57 48.00 31.63
CA GLU A 316 -3.76 48.98 32.71
C GLU A 316 -4.27 48.34 34.00
N THR A 317 -5.20 47.43 33.90
CA THR A 317 -5.86 46.79 35.05
C THR A 317 -5.23 45.47 35.45
N GLY A 318 -4.49 44.83 34.51
CA GLY A 318 -3.96 43.47 34.69
C GLY A 318 -5.04 42.40 34.74
N ARG A 319 -6.27 42.74 34.32
CA ARG A 319 -7.43 41.85 34.32
C ARG A 319 -7.36 40.89 33.12
N ASP A 320 -7.64 39.62 33.38
CA ASP A 320 -7.77 38.61 32.36
C ASP A 320 -9.19 38.60 31.81
N GLU A 321 -9.31 38.64 30.50
CA GLU A 321 -10.55 38.56 29.73
C GLU A 321 -10.44 37.45 28.71
N LEU A 322 -11.60 36.94 28.25
CA LEU A 322 -11.64 35.94 27.20
C LEU A 322 -11.84 36.62 25.83
N VAL A 323 -11.07 36.15 24.85
CA VAL A 323 -11.33 36.47 23.46
C VAL A 323 -11.73 35.22 22.72
N GLN A 324 -12.80 35.28 21.97
CA GLN A 324 -13.21 34.23 21.06
C GLN A 324 -13.09 34.74 19.62
N ILE A 325 -12.37 33.99 18.81
CA ILE A 325 -12.26 34.25 17.38
C ILE A 325 -13.13 33.21 16.67
N HIS A 326 -14.10 33.69 15.90
CA HIS A 326 -14.97 32.85 15.11
C HIS A 326 -14.54 32.91 13.64
N TYR A 327 -14.07 31.82 13.07
CA TYR A 327 -13.77 31.66 11.66
C TYR A 327 -14.96 31.00 10.97
N PHE A 328 -15.63 31.74 10.08
CA PHE A 328 -16.91 31.31 9.50
C PHE A 328 -16.82 30.16 8.50
N ASN A 329 -15.67 29.99 7.86
CA ASN A 329 -15.47 28.94 6.88
C ASN A 329 -13.98 28.60 6.74
N ALA A 330 -13.56 27.59 7.42
CA ALA A 330 -12.20 27.09 7.43
C ALA A 330 -12.16 25.71 6.76
N LYS A 331 -11.27 25.52 5.80
CA LYS A 331 -11.09 24.24 5.11
C LYS A 331 -9.67 23.76 5.32
N PRO A 332 -9.47 22.54 5.88
CA PRO A 332 -8.13 21.99 6.01
C PRO A 332 -7.47 21.88 4.64
N GLN A 333 -6.21 22.26 4.57
CA GLN A 333 -5.40 21.99 3.39
C GLN A 333 -5.14 20.48 3.28
N SER A 334 -5.15 19.96 2.05
CA SER A 334 -4.94 18.53 1.81
C SER A 334 -3.50 18.07 2.04
N ASN A 335 -2.56 19.01 2.15
CA ASN A 335 -1.17 18.79 2.48
C ASN A 335 -0.97 19.02 3.99
N PHE A 336 -0.55 18.00 4.68
CA PHE A 336 -0.09 18.10 6.07
C PHE A 336 1.21 17.32 6.21
N THR A 337 1.96 17.65 7.24
CA THR A 337 3.23 16.97 7.54
C THR A 337 3.12 16.32 8.91
N LEU A 338 3.36 15.01 8.96
CA LEU A 338 3.55 14.26 10.19
C LEU A 338 5.03 13.91 10.30
N THR A 339 5.72 14.52 11.24
CA THR A 339 7.14 14.26 11.48
C THR A 339 7.28 13.26 12.62
N GLN A 340 8.04 12.19 12.37
CA GLN A 340 8.42 11.20 13.38
C GLN A 340 9.93 11.27 13.57
N ASP A 341 10.38 11.55 14.79
CA ASP A 341 11.79 11.64 15.17
C ASP A 341 12.06 10.66 16.32
N ALA A 342 13.24 10.02 16.31
CA ALA A 342 13.64 9.11 17.38
C ALA A 342 13.94 9.82 18.70
N THR A 343 14.18 11.14 18.68
CA THR A 343 14.65 11.96 19.81
C THR A 343 13.64 13.00 20.26
N ALA A 344 12.56 13.23 19.52
CA ALA A 344 11.54 14.22 19.81
C ALA A 344 10.13 13.62 19.63
N PRO A 345 9.11 14.15 20.34
CA PRO A 345 7.71 13.79 20.07
C PRO A 345 7.35 14.02 18.60
N ALA A 346 6.46 13.19 18.07
CA ALA A 346 5.90 13.44 16.75
C ALA A 346 5.17 14.78 16.75
N SER A 347 5.40 15.60 15.73
CA SER A 347 4.71 16.89 15.55
C SER A 347 3.79 16.84 14.34
N LEU A 348 2.64 17.48 14.48
CA LEU A 348 1.63 17.63 13.44
C LEU A 348 1.30 19.11 13.28
N SER A 349 1.43 19.63 12.08
CA SER A 349 1.02 20.97 11.70
C SER A 349 -0.14 20.90 10.72
N ILE A 350 -1.25 21.52 11.08
CA ILE A 350 -2.47 21.55 10.27
C ILE A 350 -2.75 22.98 9.86
N VAL A 351 -2.90 23.18 8.58
CA VAL A 351 -3.23 24.50 8.00
C VAL A 351 -4.64 24.48 7.46
N PHE A 352 -5.43 25.47 7.87
CA PHE A 352 -6.76 25.72 7.34
C PHE A 352 -6.73 26.97 6.45
N ASP A 353 -7.27 26.85 5.26
CA ASP A 353 -7.59 28.01 4.44
C ASP A 353 -8.86 28.67 4.96
N LEU A 354 -8.80 29.98 5.25
CA LEU A 354 -9.94 30.77 5.68
C LEU A 354 -10.64 31.32 4.45
N LEU A 355 -11.81 30.77 4.18
CA LEU A 355 -12.63 31.12 3.03
C LEU A 355 -13.73 32.11 3.43
N PRO A 356 -14.14 33.02 2.55
CA PRO A 356 -15.24 33.93 2.85
C PRO A 356 -16.58 33.21 3.07
N SER A 357 -17.35 33.66 4.04
CA SER A 357 -18.76 33.31 4.21
C SER A 357 -19.57 34.59 4.07
N GLY A 358 -20.14 34.82 2.89
CA GLY A 358 -20.59 36.15 2.51
C GLY A 358 -19.41 37.12 2.33
N ASN A 359 -19.35 38.18 3.14
CA ASN A 359 -18.23 39.13 3.17
C ASN A 359 -17.30 38.93 4.36
N ASP A 360 -17.61 37.98 5.24
CA ASP A 360 -16.91 37.82 6.50
C ASP A 360 -15.93 36.63 6.43
N LEU A 361 -14.73 36.82 6.98
CA LEU A 361 -13.71 35.79 7.14
C LEU A 361 -13.64 35.33 8.59
N ALA A 362 -13.59 36.28 9.53
CA ALA A 362 -13.57 36.00 10.96
C ALA A 362 -14.14 37.18 11.78
N GLU A 363 -14.56 36.85 12.99
CA GLU A 363 -15.08 37.82 13.98
C GLU A 363 -14.35 37.64 15.32
N PHE A 364 -13.94 38.74 15.93
CA PHE A 364 -13.31 38.72 17.26
C PHE A 364 -14.32 39.22 18.29
N LYS A 365 -14.59 38.43 19.33
CA LYS A 365 -15.49 38.74 20.44
C LYS A 365 -14.72 38.78 21.73
N VAL A 366 -14.70 39.89 22.41
CA VAL A 366 -14.11 40.06 23.75
C VAL A 366 -15.22 39.97 24.78
N VAL A 367 -15.08 39.05 25.71
CA VAL A 367 -16.04 38.81 26.80
C VAL A 367 -15.48 39.48 28.05
N LYS A 368 -16.18 40.48 28.58
CA LYS A 368 -15.78 41.27 29.75
C LYS A 368 -16.32 40.66 31.05
#